data_c36a7f04dfb72807810364a3f02a404f
#
_entry.id   c36a7f04dfb72807810364a3f02a404f
#
_cell.length_a   1.000
_cell.length_b   1.000
_cell.length_c   1.000
_cell.angle_alpha   90.00
_cell.angle_beta   90.00
_cell.angle_gamma   90.00
#
_symmetry.space_group_name_H-M   'P 1'
#
loop_
_entity.id
_entity.type
_entity.pdbx_description
1 polymer ?
#
loop_
_entity_poly.entity_id
_entity_poly.type
_entity_poly.pdbx_seq_one_letter_code
_entity_poly.pdbx_strand_id
1 'polypeptide(L)'
;MTMLRSTLSTLSLLLSLLSLISSCRATREGGQGSDEGAQTAESSVLSYLGDYPEVELPPNTYRLTLPHVSPLEDFRVELLPALANTDPTHTSIDGRFVTGEPLGEYSSFRYRHGEGVVVLFDKPIAGLDAKPFIFGEPLLLPFRGNKEIAVTTNDSIQVAYRYWRAMSKPVLLSPDAPSETAPKKKGYVLYTVTAPDRHKGDSPDYYIELIPSRRMKVDCNIHVLNGKFELDMEAEGLNLPYIFKSDGKTMSTRMGCPDDRLEEKLIRHMGLFVLRNAGDSVMLYLPQGFSLLCRYYRPDGKRSLLPPATTPKEQKATK
;
A
#
# COMPACT_ATOMS: atom_id res chain seq x y z
N MET A 1 24.46 -56.16 6.32
CA MET A 1 23.42 -57.15 5.98
C MET A 1 22.14 -56.43 5.70
N THR A 2 21.85 -56.44 4.46
CA THR A 2 20.63 -56.59 3.66
C THR A 2 19.79 -55.34 3.58
N MET A 3 19.88 -54.49 2.55
CA MET A 3 19.31 -54.52 1.18
C MET A 3 17.83 -54.89 1.11
N LEU A 4 17.00 -53.95 0.61
CA LEU A 4 16.09 -54.09 -0.54
C LEU A 4 15.32 -52.74 -0.61
N ARG A 5 15.49 -51.87 -1.57
CA ARG A 5 15.05 -51.78 -2.99
C ARG A 5 13.59 -52.17 -3.18
N SER A 6 12.79 -51.16 -3.50
CA SER A 6 11.69 -51.31 -4.46
C SER A 6 11.40 -49.98 -5.12
N THR A 7 11.65 -49.96 -6.34
CA THR A 7 11.52 -49.14 -7.50
C THR A 7 10.10 -49.28 -8.11
N LEU A 8 9.75 -48.28 -8.93
CA LEU A 8 8.76 -48.23 -10.03
C LEU A 8 7.28 -48.21 -9.63
N SER A 9 6.47 -47.31 -10.18
CA SER A 9 5.99 -47.35 -11.55
C SER A 9 5.18 -46.12 -11.88
N THR A 10 5.55 -45.40 -12.90
CA THR A 10 4.88 -45.09 -14.16
C THR A 10 3.68 -44.16 -14.13
N LEU A 11 3.80 -43.04 -14.80
CA LEU A 11 3.62 -42.77 -16.24
C LEU A 11 2.14 -42.76 -16.66
N SER A 12 1.78 -41.67 -17.28
CA SER A 12 0.70 -41.54 -18.25
C SER A 12 -0.69 -41.18 -17.77
N LEU A 13 -1.03 -39.90 -18.00
CA LEU A 13 -2.25 -39.51 -18.74
C LEU A 13 -2.13 -38.08 -19.23
N LEU A 14 -1.47 -37.95 -20.37
CA LEU A 14 -1.69 -36.87 -21.35
C LEU A 14 -2.85 -37.35 -22.21
N LEU A 15 -3.74 -36.48 -22.48
CA LEU A 15 -4.60 -36.31 -23.69
C LEU A 15 -6.06 -36.01 -23.36
N SER A 16 -6.50 -35.05 -24.13
CA SER A 16 -7.89 -34.78 -24.53
C SER A 16 -8.70 -33.87 -23.61
N LEU A 17 -8.80 -32.61 -24.01
CA LEU A 17 -10.06 -32.01 -24.47
C LEU A 17 -9.81 -30.60 -25.08
N LEU A 18 -9.45 -30.64 -26.35
CA LEU A 18 -9.78 -29.53 -27.28
C LEU A 18 -11.29 -29.62 -27.60
N SER A 19 -11.82 -28.49 -27.95
CA SER A 19 -13.13 -28.25 -28.55
C SER A 19 -14.31 -27.98 -27.63
N LEU A 20 -14.62 -26.70 -27.56
CA LEU A 20 -15.99 -26.19 -27.74
C LEU A 20 -15.92 -24.65 -27.90
N ILE A 21 -15.53 -24.24 -29.10
CA ILE A 21 -15.83 -22.88 -29.61
C ILE A 21 -17.25 -22.98 -30.15
N SER A 22 -18.22 -22.44 -29.43
CA SER A 22 -19.59 -22.28 -29.95
C SER A 22 -19.79 -20.87 -30.42
N SER A 23 -19.84 -20.73 -31.73
CA SER A 23 -20.22 -19.54 -32.49
C SER A 23 -21.62 -19.09 -32.15
N CYS A 24 -21.83 -17.93 -31.57
CA CYS A 24 -23.08 -17.20 -31.68
C CYS A 24 -23.05 -16.37 -32.95
N ARG A 25 -23.73 -16.89 -33.96
CA ARG A 25 -24.05 -16.23 -35.24
C ARG A 25 -25.30 -15.39 -35.01
N ALA A 26 -25.17 -14.07 -34.91
CA ALA A 26 -26.31 -13.16 -34.94
C ALA A 26 -26.76 -12.97 -36.37
N THR A 27 -28.00 -13.31 -36.62
CA THR A 27 -28.75 -13.09 -37.86
C THR A 27 -28.91 -11.59 -38.08
N ARG A 28 -28.44 -11.15 -39.23
CA ARG A 28 -28.55 -9.79 -39.76
C ARG A 28 -29.81 -9.73 -40.60
N GLU A 29 -30.86 -9.09 -40.12
CA GLU A 29 -31.97 -8.65 -40.96
C GLU A 29 -31.66 -7.25 -41.51
N GLY A 30 -31.86 -7.10 -42.80
CA GLY A 30 -31.53 -5.92 -43.55
C GLY A 30 -32.49 -4.77 -43.30
N GLY A 31 -31.93 -3.59 -43.14
CA GLY A 31 -32.60 -2.31 -43.22
C GLY A 31 -31.68 -1.34 -43.95
N GLN A 32 -31.97 -1.06 -45.23
CA GLN A 32 -31.37 0.05 -45.95
C GLN A 32 -31.83 1.37 -45.33
N GLY A 33 -30.86 2.18 -44.88
CA GLY A 33 -31.08 3.52 -44.34
C GLY A 33 -29.78 4.30 -44.42
N SER A 34 -29.69 5.13 -45.45
CA SER A 34 -28.85 6.30 -45.75
C SER A 34 -27.68 6.60 -44.79
N ASP A 35 -26.49 6.42 -45.35
CA ASP A 35 -25.20 7.01 -44.91
C ASP A 35 -25.25 8.56 -45.02
N GLU A 36 -25.49 9.24 -43.91
CA GLU A 36 -25.07 10.64 -43.68
C GLU A 36 -25.27 10.93 -42.19
N GLY A 37 -24.17 10.93 -41.40
CA GLY A 37 -24.25 11.38 -40.01
C GLY A 37 -23.26 10.79 -38.98
N ALA A 38 -22.26 10.04 -39.41
CA ALA A 38 -21.34 9.34 -38.43
C ALA A 38 -19.95 9.98 -38.25
N GLN A 39 -19.77 11.27 -38.54
CA GLN A 39 -18.48 11.93 -38.38
C GLN A 39 -18.40 13.09 -37.37
N THR A 40 -19.42 13.34 -36.57
CA THR A 40 -19.43 14.50 -35.65
C THR A 40 -19.57 14.16 -34.17
N ALA A 41 -19.62 12.88 -33.78
CA ALA A 41 -19.83 12.52 -32.37
C ALA A 41 -18.54 12.33 -31.57
N GLU A 42 -17.39 12.06 -32.19
CA GLU A 42 -16.13 11.89 -31.46
C GLU A 42 -15.40 13.21 -31.15
N SER A 43 -15.72 14.29 -31.88
CA SER A 43 -15.06 15.59 -31.62
C SER A 43 -15.73 16.40 -30.49
N SER A 44 -16.94 16.06 -30.07
CA SER A 44 -17.67 16.85 -29.06
C SER A 44 -17.42 16.39 -27.60
N VAL A 45 -16.90 15.16 -27.39
CA VAL A 45 -16.59 14.67 -26.03
C VAL A 45 -15.26 15.19 -25.51
N LEU A 46 -14.33 15.56 -26.40
CA LEU A 46 -13.03 16.14 -26.01
C LEU A 46 -13.10 17.62 -25.67
N SER A 47 -14.17 18.33 -26.04
CA SER A 47 -14.31 19.75 -25.72
C SER A 47 -14.92 20.05 -24.34
N TYR A 48 -15.42 19.02 -23.64
CA TYR A 48 -15.87 19.14 -22.24
C TYR A 48 -14.78 18.89 -21.19
N LEU A 49 -13.58 18.51 -21.61
CA LEU A 49 -12.39 18.68 -20.79
C LEU A 49 -11.98 20.16 -20.88
N GLY A 50 -12.84 21.03 -20.33
CA GLY A 50 -12.55 22.43 -20.21
C GLY A 50 -11.18 22.59 -19.56
N ASP A 51 -10.41 23.58 -20.03
CA ASP A 51 -9.17 24.02 -19.38
C ASP A 51 -9.48 24.30 -17.90
N TYR A 52 -9.26 23.29 -17.06
CA TYR A 52 -9.30 23.51 -15.63
C TYR A 52 -8.25 24.59 -15.36
N PRO A 53 -8.59 25.64 -14.64
CA PRO A 53 -7.64 26.69 -14.36
C PRO A 53 -6.38 26.04 -13.78
N GLU A 54 -5.23 26.33 -14.38
CA GLU A 54 -3.94 25.85 -13.92
C GLU A 54 -3.77 26.30 -12.47
N VAL A 55 -3.86 25.31 -11.54
CA VAL A 55 -3.77 25.59 -10.11
C VAL A 55 -2.36 26.09 -9.83
N GLU A 56 -2.23 27.34 -9.40
CA GLU A 56 -0.94 27.88 -8.97
C GLU A 56 -0.52 27.14 -7.70
N LEU A 57 0.56 26.33 -7.84
CA LEU A 57 1.06 25.55 -6.71
C LEU A 57 1.89 26.47 -5.79
N PRO A 58 1.77 26.29 -4.46
CA PRO A 58 2.63 26.97 -3.51
C PRO A 58 4.13 26.74 -3.82
N PRO A 59 5.02 27.66 -3.44
CA PRO A 59 6.46 27.43 -3.54
C PRO A 59 6.85 26.14 -2.80
N ASN A 60 7.94 25.51 -3.22
CA ASN A 60 8.43 24.23 -2.68
C ASN A 60 7.40 23.08 -2.75
N THR A 61 6.55 23.10 -3.76
CA THR A 61 5.64 22.00 -4.05
C THR A 61 6.29 21.05 -5.06
N TYR A 62 6.23 19.78 -4.77
CA TYR A 62 6.67 18.67 -5.63
C TYR A 62 5.44 17.98 -6.21
N ARG A 63 5.52 17.58 -7.48
CA ARG A 63 4.45 16.82 -8.14
C ARG A 63 4.94 15.41 -8.44
N LEU A 64 4.16 14.43 -8.05
CA LEU A 64 4.39 13.03 -8.38
C LEU A 64 3.23 12.52 -9.22
N THR A 65 3.51 12.22 -10.48
CA THR A 65 2.56 11.51 -11.34
C THR A 65 2.71 10.01 -11.11
N LEU A 66 1.61 9.38 -10.70
CA LEU A 66 1.60 7.94 -10.47
C LEU A 66 1.55 7.18 -11.80
N PRO A 67 2.31 6.08 -11.95
CA PRO A 67 2.26 5.26 -13.14
C PRO A 67 0.90 4.58 -13.28
N HIS A 68 0.51 4.34 -14.52
CA HIS A 68 -0.67 3.54 -14.80
C HIS A 68 -0.38 2.06 -14.54
N VAL A 69 -0.98 1.52 -13.48
CA VAL A 69 -0.79 0.13 -13.04
C VAL A 69 -2.12 -0.57 -12.80
N SER A 70 -2.14 -1.89 -12.88
CA SER A 70 -3.32 -2.71 -12.61
C SER A 70 -2.91 -4.04 -11.97
N PRO A 71 -3.63 -4.50 -10.94
CA PRO A 71 -4.70 -3.78 -10.23
C PRO A 71 -4.13 -2.74 -9.25
N LEU A 72 -4.84 -1.63 -9.08
CA LEU A 72 -4.39 -0.50 -8.23
C LEU A 72 -4.17 -0.89 -6.77
N GLU A 73 -4.97 -1.81 -6.24
CA GLU A 73 -4.87 -2.29 -4.85
C GLU A 73 -3.55 -3.01 -4.54
N ASP A 74 -2.82 -3.47 -5.54
CA ASP A 74 -1.54 -4.16 -5.36
C ASP A 74 -0.35 -3.20 -5.26
N PHE A 75 -0.58 -1.90 -5.44
CA PHE A 75 0.48 -0.90 -5.44
C PHE A 75 0.32 0.11 -4.31
N ARG A 76 1.47 0.56 -3.80
CA ARG A 76 1.60 1.64 -2.83
C ARG A 76 2.72 2.58 -3.26
N VAL A 77 2.59 3.84 -2.91
CA VAL A 77 3.68 4.80 -2.98
C VAL A 77 4.08 5.24 -1.58
N GLU A 78 5.35 5.15 -1.30
CA GLU A 78 5.98 5.67 -0.09
C GLU A 78 6.54 7.04 -0.40
N LEU A 79 6.17 8.03 0.39
CA LEU A 79 6.74 9.39 0.37
C LEU A 79 7.54 9.58 1.65
N LEU A 80 8.74 10.14 1.53
CA LEU A 80 9.61 10.43 2.67
C LEU A 80 10.13 11.84 2.57
N PRO A 81 10.10 12.60 3.68
CA PRO A 81 10.89 13.81 3.75
C PRO A 81 12.38 13.44 3.73
N ALA A 82 13.17 14.16 2.94
CA ALA A 82 14.59 13.91 2.76
C ALA A 82 15.38 15.18 3.02
N LEU A 83 16.40 15.11 3.84
CA LEU A 83 17.33 16.20 4.13
C LEU A 83 18.73 15.80 3.63
N ALA A 84 19.38 16.69 2.88
CA ALA A 84 20.78 16.53 2.52
C ALA A 84 21.63 16.49 3.80
N ASN A 85 22.52 15.52 3.88
CA ASN A 85 23.26 15.22 5.11
C ASN A 85 24.76 15.14 4.84
N THR A 86 25.53 15.87 5.65
CA THR A 86 26.99 15.84 5.63
C THR A 86 27.58 15.32 6.94
N ASP A 87 26.74 15.08 7.96
CA ASP A 87 27.18 14.62 9.28
C ASP A 87 26.89 13.12 9.44
N PRO A 88 27.94 12.28 9.63
CA PRO A 88 27.77 10.83 9.77
C PRO A 88 27.03 10.42 11.06
N THR A 89 26.92 11.29 12.06
CA THR A 89 26.18 11.00 13.30
C THR A 89 24.68 11.15 13.15
N HIS A 90 24.23 11.88 12.13
CA HIS A 90 22.81 12.06 11.84
C HIS A 90 22.24 10.82 11.16
N THR A 91 21.11 10.30 11.64
CA THR A 91 20.50 9.05 11.15
C THR A 91 19.14 9.23 10.53
N SER A 92 18.37 10.19 11.01
CA SER A 92 17.04 10.53 10.49
C SER A 92 16.65 11.96 10.86
N ILE A 93 15.58 12.45 10.27
CA ILE A 93 14.95 13.71 10.68
C ILE A 93 13.63 13.39 11.39
N ASP A 94 13.32 14.18 12.42
CA ASP A 94 12.02 14.12 13.10
C ASP A 94 11.01 14.95 12.32
N GLY A 95 10.34 14.33 11.38
CA GLY A 95 9.35 14.99 10.54
C GLY A 95 8.65 14.02 9.60
N ARG A 96 7.43 14.37 9.23
CA ARG A 96 6.57 13.54 8.39
C ARG A 96 5.67 14.35 7.47
N PHE A 97 5.13 13.69 6.46
CA PHE A 97 4.05 14.26 5.66
C PHE A 97 2.70 14.00 6.32
N VAL A 98 1.85 15.00 6.30
CA VAL A 98 0.46 14.92 6.74
C VAL A 98 -0.45 15.42 5.61
N THR A 99 -1.72 15.03 5.63
CA THR A 99 -2.71 15.51 4.66
C THR A 99 -2.74 17.04 4.69
N GLY A 100 -2.63 17.65 3.52
CA GLY A 100 -2.76 19.08 3.29
C GLY A 100 -4.17 19.46 2.85
N GLU A 101 -4.37 20.75 2.62
CA GLU A 101 -5.59 21.25 1.98
C GLU A 101 -5.64 20.76 0.53
N PRO A 102 -6.81 20.43 -0.01
CA PRO A 102 -6.92 20.03 -1.41
C PRO A 102 -6.38 21.12 -2.35
N LEU A 103 -5.58 20.71 -3.32
CA LEU A 103 -5.06 21.58 -4.37
C LEU A 103 -5.67 21.18 -5.71
N GLY A 104 -6.85 21.72 -6.02
CA GLY A 104 -7.63 21.30 -7.19
C GLY A 104 -7.96 19.80 -7.10
N GLU A 105 -7.58 19.04 -8.14
CA GLU A 105 -7.78 17.58 -8.19
C GLU A 105 -6.67 16.76 -7.52
N TYR A 106 -5.62 17.41 -7.01
CA TYR A 106 -4.48 16.74 -6.39
C TYR A 106 -4.80 16.26 -4.98
N SER A 107 -4.39 15.03 -4.68
CA SER A 107 -4.18 14.61 -3.29
C SER A 107 -2.97 15.36 -2.76
N SER A 108 -3.18 16.25 -1.80
CA SER A 108 -2.14 17.14 -1.30
C SER A 108 -1.65 16.70 0.08
N PHE A 109 -0.34 16.82 0.26
CA PHE A 109 0.35 16.55 1.51
C PHE A 109 1.31 17.70 1.82
N ARG A 110 1.52 17.95 3.11
CA ARG A 110 2.47 18.96 3.57
C ARG A 110 3.45 18.37 4.57
N TYR A 111 4.66 18.86 4.55
CA TYR A 111 5.65 18.52 5.57
C TYR A 111 5.27 19.13 6.90
N ARG A 112 5.24 18.30 7.93
CA ARG A 112 5.13 18.72 9.32
C ARG A 112 6.49 18.49 9.99
N HIS A 113 7.11 19.60 10.37
CA HIS A 113 8.39 19.57 11.06
C HIS A 113 8.23 18.96 12.45
N GLY A 114 9.20 18.16 12.84
CA GLY A 114 9.37 17.66 14.22
C GLY A 114 10.43 18.49 14.95
N GLU A 115 11.02 17.90 15.98
CA GLU A 115 11.98 18.62 16.86
C GLU A 115 13.41 18.76 16.28
N GLY A 116 13.68 18.13 15.13
CA GLY A 116 14.98 18.29 14.48
C GLY A 116 15.54 17.00 13.87
N VAL A 117 16.84 16.76 14.07
CA VAL A 117 17.57 15.63 13.53
C VAL A 117 17.82 14.61 14.64
N VAL A 118 17.60 13.33 14.36
CA VAL A 118 17.92 12.24 15.30
C VAL A 118 19.39 11.92 15.18
N VAL A 119 20.11 12.07 16.30
CA VAL A 119 21.55 11.79 16.45
C VAL A 119 21.70 10.51 17.27
N LEU A 120 22.36 9.49 16.72
CA LEU A 120 22.64 8.25 17.46
C LEU A 120 23.97 8.32 18.26
N PHE A 121 24.88 9.19 17.84
CA PHE A 121 26.21 9.27 18.45
C PHE A 121 26.56 10.73 18.70
N ASP A 122 27.04 11.02 19.90
CA ASP A 122 27.50 12.37 20.26
C ASP A 122 28.79 12.78 19.55
N LYS A 123 29.52 11.81 19.00
CA LYS A 123 30.78 12.03 18.27
C LYS A 123 30.84 11.17 17.02
N PRO A 124 31.44 11.68 15.92
CA PRO A 124 31.70 10.89 14.74
C PRO A 124 32.51 9.64 15.04
N ILE A 125 32.07 8.49 14.49
CA ILE A 125 32.82 7.24 14.57
C ILE A 125 33.81 7.25 13.40
N ALA A 126 35.07 6.99 13.70
CA ALA A 126 36.12 6.92 12.67
C ALA A 126 35.80 5.86 11.63
N GLY A 127 35.84 6.27 10.35
CA GLY A 127 35.52 5.40 9.22
C GLY A 127 34.02 5.27 8.88
N LEU A 128 33.15 6.02 9.56
CA LEU A 128 31.74 6.11 9.20
C LEU A 128 31.53 7.30 8.26
N ASP A 129 31.15 7.01 7.02
CA ASP A 129 30.79 8.04 6.04
C ASP A 129 29.36 8.56 6.25
N ALA A 130 29.18 9.87 6.04
CA ALA A 130 27.84 10.46 6.05
C ALA A 130 27.00 9.91 4.90
N LYS A 131 25.76 9.53 5.19
CA LYS A 131 24.78 9.22 4.14
C LYS A 131 24.42 10.52 3.41
N PRO A 132 24.36 10.54 2.07
CA PRO A 132 24.06 11.76 1.31
C PRO A 132 22.68 12.35 1.66
N PHE A 133 21.77 11.52 2.12
CA PHE A 133 20.45 11.92 2.62
C PHE A 133 20.09 11.12 3.87
N ILE A 134 19.43 11.81 4.80
CA ILE A 134 18.67 11.20 5.90
C ILE A 134 17.19 11.43 5.67
N PHE A 135 16.35 10.55 6.19
CA PHE A 135 14.93 10.51 5.89
C PHE A 135 14.10 10.61 7.18
N GLY A 136 12.92 11.21 7.07
CA GLY A 136 11.92 11.22 8.14
C GLY A 136 10.97 10.04 8.06
N GLU A 137 9.86 10.17 8.81
CA GLU A 137 8.82 9.13 8.88
C GLU A 137 8.16 8.91 7.50
N PRO A 138 8.07 7.66 7.01
CA PRO A 138 7.46 7.37 5.74
C PRO A 138 5.93 7.52 5.78
N LEU A 139 5.36 8.10 4.73
CA LEU A 139 3.93 8.10 4.46
C LEU A 139 3.64 7.11 3.32
N LEU A 140 2.94 6.02 3.63
CA LEU A 140 2.56 5.02 2.66
C LEU A 140 1.14 5.25 2.17
N LEU A 141 0.96 5.48 0.87
CA LEU A 141 -0.31 5.79 0.25
C LEU A 141 -0.76 4.69 -0.70
N PRO A 142 -2.05 4.33 -0.73
CA PRO A 142 -2.59 3.46 -1.75
C PRO A 142 -2.65 4.19 -3.11
N PHE A 143 -2.46 3.45 -4.19
CA PHE A 143 -2.84 3.95 -5.51
C PHE A 143 -4.37 4.04 -5.55
N ARG A 144 -4.87 5.25 -5.76
CA ARG A 144 -6.28 5.53 -5.99
C ARG A 144 -6.40 6.13 -7.39
N GLY A 145 -7.60 6.32 -7.88
CA GLY A 145 -7.84 6.87 -9.22
C GLY A 145 -7.18 8.23 -9.52
N ASN A 146 -6.71 8.94 -8.50
CA ASN A 146 -5.94 10.18 -8.66
C ASN A 146 -4.55 9.86 -9.22
N LYS A 147 -4.27 10.42 -10.37
CA LYS A 147 -3.00 10.19 -11.08
C LYS A 147 -1.85 11.00 -10.52
N GLU A 148 -2.13 12.05 -9.74
CA GLU A 148 -1.12 13.00 -9.28
C GLU A 148 -1.24 13.29 -7.78
N ILE A 149 -0.08 13.46 -7.17
CA ILE A 149 0.09 13.81 -5.76
C ILE A 149 0.91 15.09 -5.70
N ALA A 150 0.45 16.07 -4.93
CA ALA A 150 1.19 17.29 -4.63
C ALA A 150 1.74 17.22 -3.19
N VAL A 151 3.02 17.53 -3.02
CA VAL A 151 3.68 17.52 -1.70
C VAL A 151 4.37 18.85 -1.49
N THR A 152 3.95 19.62 -0.49
CA THR A 152 4.55 20.91 -0.14
C THR A 152 5.49 20.72 1.05
N THR A 153 6.69 21.27 0.94
CA THR A 153 7.74 21.21 1.96
C THR A 153 8.20 22.62 2.37
N ASN A 154 9.21 22.69 3.24
CA ASN A 154 10.00 23.89 3.44
C ASN A 154 11.26 23.87 2.54
N ASP A 155 12.04 24.95 2.54
CA ASP A 155 13.17 25.16 1.62
C ASP A 155 14.30 24.14 1.74
N SER A 156 14.44 23.46 2.89
CA SER A 156 15.53 22.50 3.14
C SER A 156 15.12 21.05 2.93
N ILE A 157 13.82 20.76 2.85
CA ILE A 157 13.31 19.40 2.74
C ILE A 157 12.95 19.09 1.30
N GLN A 158 13.55 18.02 0.80
CA GLN A 158 13.22 17.41 -0.48
C GLN A 158 12.22 16.26 -0.27
N VAL A 159 11.60 15.81 -1.34
CA VAL A 159 10.68 14.67 -1.32
C VAL A 159 11.34 13.48 -1.98
N ALA A 160 11.54 12.41 -1.21
CA ALA A 160 11.89 11.11 -1.75
C ALA A 160 10.65 10.25 -1.90
N TYR A 161 10.66 9.37 -2.89
CA TYR A 161 9.57 8.39 -3.09
C TYR A 161 10.11 7.04 -3.51
N ARG A 162 9.29 6.01 -3.28
CA ARG A 162 9.51 4.65 -3.75
C ARG A 162 8.16 3.97 -3.95
N TYR A 163 8.09 3.15 -4.99
CA TYR A 163 6.91 2.30 -5.19
C TYR A 163 7.08 0.96 -4.49
N TRP A 164 5.94 0.40 -4.13
CA TRP A 164 5.84 -0.91 -3.48
C TRP A 164 4.79 -1.73 -4.18
N ARG A 165 5.09 -2.99 -4.40
CA ARG A 165 4.20 -3.93 -5.07
C ARG A 165 3.88 -5.11 -4.16
N ALA A 166 2.60 -5.47 -4.09
CA ALA A 166 2.14 -6.66 -3.38
C ALA A 166 2.74 -7.92 -4.01
N MET A 167 3.21 -8.82 -3.17
CA MET A 167 3.76 -10.11 -3.61
C MET A 167 2.67 -11.14 -3.89
N SER A 168 1.50 -10.99 -3.27
CA SER A 168 0.35 -11.87 -3.41
C SER A 168 -0.94 -11.15 -3.02
N LYS A 169 -2.07 -11.82 -3.22
CA LYS A 169 -3.33 -11.43 -2.56
C LYS A 169 -3.23 -11.66 -1.05
N PRO A 170 -4.06 -10.96 -0.23
CA PRO A 170 -4.09 -11.20 1.22
C PRO A 170 -4.38 -12.68 1.54
N VAL A 171 -3.60 -13.26 2.42
CA VAL A 171 -3.70 -14.66 2.87
C VAL A 171 -4.22 -14.69 4.30
N LEU A 172 -5.17 -15.59 4.58
CA LEU A 172 -5.68 -15.82 5.92
C LEU A 172 -4.63 -16.61 6.72
N LEU A 173 -4.24 -16.07 7.87
CA LEU A 173 -3.28 -16.72 8.77
C LEU A 173 -4.00 -17.50 9.87
N SER A 174 -3.36 -18.56 10.30
CA SER A 174 -3.70 -19.23 11.55
C SER A 174 -3.07 -18.50 12.73
N PRO A 175 -3.74 -18.45 13.89
CA PRO A 175 -3.13 -17.91 15.10
C PRO A 175 -1.97 -18.80 15.55
N ASP A 176 -1.06 -18.22 16.33
CA ASP A 176 0.01 -18.96 16.96
C ASP A 176 -0.54 -20.03 17.88
N ALA A 177 0.10 -21.19 17.92
CA ALA A 177 -0.25 -22.24 18.88
C ALA A 177 -0.06 -21.68 20.31
N PRO A 178 -0.95 -22.00 21.25
CA PRO A 178 -0.77 -21.61 22.64
C PRO A 178 0.59 -22.12 23.15
N SER A 179 1.45 -21.18 23.55
CA SER A 179 2.74 -21.48 24.17
C SER A 179 2.72 -21.07 25.65
N GLU A 180 3.42 -21.81 26.49
CA GLU A 180 3.57 -21.44 27.90
C GLU A 180 4.41 -20.18 28.06
N THR A 181 5.34 -19.96 27.13
CA THR A 181 6.29 -18.82 27.14
C THR A 181 5.78 -17.60 26.39
N ALA A 182 4.74 -17.75 25.54
CA ALA A 182 4.19 -16.61 24.84
C ALA A 182 3.39 -15.71 25.81
N PRO A 183 3.53 -14.38 25.70
CA PRO A 183 2.73 -13.47 26.50
C PRO A 183 1.22 -13.71 26.27
N LYS A 184 0.46 -13.90 27.35
CA LYS A 184 -0.97 -14.17 27.28
C LYS A 184 -1.77 -12.90 27.60
N LYS A 185 -2.62 -12.47 26.68
CA LYS A 185 -3.56 -11.38 26.89
C LYS A 185 -4.99 -11.91 26.93
N LYS A 186 -5.70 -11.71 28.06
CA LYS A 186 -7.06 -12.24 28.25
C LYS A 186 -8.00 -11.71 27.16
N GLY A 187 -8.71 -12.60 26.48
CA GLY A 187 -9.67 -12.25 25.41
C GLY A 187 -9.04 -11.99 24.05
N TYR A 188 -7.73 -12.20 23.91
CA TYR A 188 -6.99 -12.00 22.67
C TYR A 188 -6.30 -13.27 22.21
N VAL A 189 -6.00 -13.31 20.92
CA VAL A 189 -5.22 -14.36 20.25
C VAL A 189 -4.00 -13.70 19.62
N LEU A 190 -2.83 -14.30 19.80
CA LEU A 190 -1.58 -13.80 19.24
C LEU A 190 -1.37 -14.33 17.82
N TYR A 191 -0.86 -13.46 16.97
CA TYR A 191 -0.34 -13.79 15.63
C TYR A 191 1.08 -13.25 15.53
N THR A 192 2.00 -14.10 15.11
CA THR A 192 3.37 -13.71 14.74
C THR A 192 3.51 -13.80 13.22
N VAL A 193 3.86 -12.69 12.59
CA VAL A 193 4.00 -12.58 11.14
C VAL A 193 5.44 -12.22 10.83
N THR A 194 6.14 -13.09 10.11
CA THR A 194 7.54 -12.91 9.75
C THR A 194 7.66 -12.42 8.32
N ALA A 195 8.48 -11.39 8.10
CA ALA A 195 8.83 -10.93 6.76
C ALA A 195 9.53 -12.05 5.98
N PRO A 196 9.31 -12.16 4.66
CA PRO A 196 9.97 -13.16 3.84
C PRO A 196 11.50 -13.07 3.95
N ASP A 197 12.18 -14.20 3.75
CA ASP A 197 13.62 -14.23 3.65
C ASP A 197 14.11 -13.44 2.44
N ARG A 198 15.28 -12.84 2.58
CA ARG A 198 15.88 -12.06 1.51
C ARG A 198 16.38 -12.95 0.39
N HIS A 199 15.88 -12.73 -0.83
CA HIS A 199 16.50 -13.29 -2.02
C HIS A 199 17.73 -12.46 -2.43
N LYS A 200 18.73 -13.14 -3.02
CA LYS A 200 19.98 -12.48 -3.45
C LYS A 200 19.67 -11.37 -4.46
N GLY A 201 20.05 -10.14 -4.13
CA GLY A 201 19.82 -8.96 -4.96
C GLY A 201 18.57 -8.15 -4.63
N ASP A 202 17.68 -8.66 -3.78
CA ASP A 202 16.50 -7.92 -3.33
C ASP A 202 16.84 -6.89 -2.22
N SER A 203 15.97 -5.89 -2.10
CA SER A 203 15.99 -5.00 -0.92
C SER A 203 15.74 -5.83 0.34
N PRO A 204 16.39 -5.51 1.46
CA PRO A 204 16.08 -6.17 2.72
C PRO A 204 14.71 -5.77 3.30
N ASP A 205 14.07 -4.71 2.77
CA ASP A 205 12.88 -4.12 3.35
C ASP A 205 11.60 -4.73 2.78
N TYR A 206 10.62 -4.98 3.66
CA TYR A 206 9.26 -5.37 3.31
C TYR A 206 8.25 -4.54 4.08
N TYR A 207 7.11 -4.19 3.46
CA TYR A 207 5.93 -3.84 4.23
C TYR A 207 5.07 -5.07 4.43
N ILE A 208 4.68 -5.28 5.69
CA ILE A 208 3.68 -6.28 6.09
C ILE A 208 2.37 -5.54 6.31
N GLU A 209 1.35 -5.88 5.54
CA GLU A 209 -0.02 -5.38 5.74
C GLU A 209 -0.78 -6.38 6.61
N LEU A 210 -1.12 -5.96 7.83
CA LEU A 210 -1.90 -6.73 8.80
C LEU A 210 -3.35 -6.27 8.73
N ILE A 211 -4.26 -7.16 8.31
CA ILE A 211 -5.66 -6.83 8.04
C ILE A 211 -6.58 -7.63 8.97
N PRO A 212 -6.93 -7.09 10.14
CA PRO A 212 -7.97 -7.69 10.99
C PRO A 212 -9.27 -7.83 10.23
N SER A 213 -9.92 -8.96 10.41
CA SER A 213 -11.17 -9.29 9.73
C SER A 213 -12.11 -10.08 10.64
N ARG A 214 -13.41 -10.06 10.32
CA ARG A 214 -14.44 -10.82 11.03
C ARG A 214 -15.52 -11.28 10.07
N ARG A 215 -15.99 -12.53 10.22
CA ARG A 215 -17.16 -13.02 9.49
C ARG A 215 -18.42 -12.43 10.10
N MET A 216 -19.27 -11.84 9.27
CA MET A 216 -20.50 -11.17 9.70
C MET A 216 -21.57 -11.31 8.63
N LYS A 217 -22.84 -11.39 9.06
CA LYS A 217 -23.99 -11.27 8.16
C LYS A 217 -24.24 -9.79 7.93
N VAL A 218 -24.16 -9.35 6.69
CA VAL A 218 -24.29 -7.95 6.27
C VAL A 218 -25.11 -7.85 5.00
N ASP A 219 -25.69 -6.69 4.75
CA ASP A 219 -26.45 -6.35 3.55
C ASP A 219 -25.56 -6.15 2.32
N CYS A 220 -26.11 -5.61 1.25
CA CYS A 220 -25.43 -5.34 -0.02
C CYS A 220 -24.41 -4.20 0.05
N ASN A 221 -24.38 -3.42 1.13
CA ASN A 221 -23.51 -2.27 1.28
C ASN A 221 -22.03 -2.68 1.42
N ILE A 222 -21.13 -1.72 1.19
CA ILE A 222 -19.70 -1.90 1.49
C ILE A 222 -19.52 -1.68 2.99
N HIS A 223 -18.99 -2.68 3.66
CA HIS A 223 -18.72 -2.67 5.10
C HIS A 223 -17.23 -2.65 5.38
N VAL A 224 -16.81 -1.83 6.34
CA VAL A 224 -15.44 -1.76 6.85
C VAL A 224 -15.47 -1.96 8.37
N LEU A 225 -14.63 -2.84 8.87
CA LEU A 225 -14.53 -3.15 10.30
C LEU A 225 -13.94 -1.96 11.06
N ASN A 226 -14.61 -1.54 12.14
CA ASN A 226 -14.10 -0.52 13.03
C ASN A 226 -13.00 -1.07 13.93
N GLY A 227 -12.01 -0.24 14.22
CA GLY A 227 -10.95 -0.57 15.16
C GLY A 227 -9.76 0.37 15.08
N LYS A 228 -8.83 0.18 15.99
CA LYS A 228 -7.55 0.89 16.01
C LYS A 228 -6.43 -0.04 16.46
N PHE A 229 -5.22 0.26 15.99
CA PHE A 229 -4.01 -0.41 16.45
C PHE A 229 -3.32 0.45 17.51
N GLU A 230 -2.82 -0.19 18.54
CA GLU A 230 -1.99 0.40 19.57
C GLU A 230 -0.77 -0.50 19.81
N LEU A 231 0.36 0.07 20.23
CA LEU A 231 1.48 -0.71 20.72
C LEU A 231 1.20 -1.17 22.15
N ASP A 232 1.57 -2.40 22.47
CA ASP A 232 1.49 -2.92 23.84
C ASP A 232 2.69 -2.45 24.64
N MET A 233 2.57 -1.27 25.24
CA MET A 233 3.63 -0.66 26.04
C MET A 233 3.90 -1.38 27.38
N GLU A 234 3.05 -2.35 27.73
CA GLU A 234 3.22 -3.18 28.93
C GLU A 234 4.05 -4.44 28.65
N ALA A 235 4.24 -4.77 27.36
CA ALA A 235 5.03 -5.92 26.97
C ALA A 235 6.53 -5.63 27.18
N GLU A 236 7.27 -6.67 27.56
CA GLU A 236 8.73 -6.60 27.71
C GLU A 236 9.44 -6.88 26.38
N GLY A 237 10.59 -6.25 26.17
CA GLY A 237 11.47 -6.48 25.04
C GLY A 237 11.45 -5.36 24.00
N LEU A 238 12.30 -5.50 22.97
CA LEU A 238 12.50 -4.48 21.93
C LEU A 238 11.42 -4.54 20.84
N ASN A 239 10.78 -5.70 20.64
CA ASN A 239 9.74 -5.90 19.64
C ASN A 239 8.35 -5.89 20.30
N LEU A 240 7.85 -4.70 20.62
CA LEU A 240 6.53 -4.56 21.23
C LEU A 240 5.45 -5.06 20.27
N PRO A 241 4.52 -5.92 20.73
CA PRO A 241 3.40 -6.36 19.93
C PRO A 241 2.39 -5.22 19.70
N TYR A 242 1.69 -5.28 18.58
CA TYR A 242 0.51 -4.46 18.36
C TYR A 242 -0.72 -5.12 19.00
N ILE A 243 -1.67 -4.30 19.40
CA ILE A 243 -3.01 -4.71 19.85
C ILE A 243 -4.02 -4.07 18.92
N PHE A 244 -4.87 -4.87 18.31
CA PHE A 244 -6.03 -4.35 17.59
C PHE A 244 -7.22 -4.29 18.53
N LYS A 245 -7.71 -3.07 18.81
CA LYS A 245 -8.90 -2.83 19.65
C LYS A 245 -10.10 -2.57 18.75
N SER A 246 -11.16 -3.35 18.91
CA SER A 246 -12.40 -3.22 18.15
C SER A 246 -13.59 -3.70 18.99
N ASP A 247 -14.72 -3.02 18.85
CA ASP A 247 -16.02 -3.45 19.40
C ASP A 247 -16.77 -4.41 18.46
N GLY A 248 -16.15 -4.73 17.31
CA GLY A 248 -16.72 -5.61 16.29
C GLY A 248 -17.80 -4.96 15.43
N LYS A 249 -18.05 -3.65 15.57
CA LYS A 249 -18.95 -2.90 14.71
C LYS A 249 -18.30 -2.56 13.38
N THR A 250 -19.14 -2.20 12.40
CA THR A 250 -18.71 -1.80 11.07
C THR A 250 -19.22 -0.40 10.72
N MET A 251 -18.46 0.29 9.88
CA MET A 251 -18.96 1.39 9.07
C MET A 251 -19.47 0.84 7.76
N SER A 252 -20.56 1.39 7.22
CA SER A 252 -21.08 0.97 5.91
C SER A 252 -21.51 2.16 5.06
N THR A 253 -21.53 1.95 3.74
CA THR A 253 -22.24 2.84 2.83
C THR A 253 -23.74 2.76 3.11
N ARG A 254 -24.48 3.78 2.67
CA ARG A 254 -25.95 3.83 2.82
C ARG A 254 -26.60 3.82 1.42
N MET A 255 -26.36 2.78 0.66
CA MET A 255 -27.05 2.56 -0.59
C MET A 255 -28.32 1.74 -0.34
N GLY A 256 -29.40 2.02 -1.05
CA GLY A 256 -30.60 1.18 -1.01
C GLY A 256 -30.26 -0.21 -1.54
N CYS A 257 -30.46 -1.24 -0.73
CA CYS A 257 -30.34 -2.62 -1.18
C CYS A 257 -31.59 -3.03 -1.96
N PRO A 258 -31.44 -3.85 -3.01
CA PRO A 258 -32.58 -4.31 -3.80
C PRO A 258 -33.51 -5.25 -3.01
N ASP A 259 -32.99 -5.86 -1.94
CA ASP A 259 -33.71 -6.72 -1.01
C ASP A 259 -33.09 -6.61 0.40
N ASP A 260 -33.77 -7.16 1.40
CA ASP A 260 -33.30 -7.21 2.80
C ASP A 260 -32.41 -8.44 3.07
N ARG A 261 -31.83 -9.05 2.05
CA ARG A 261 -31.02 -10.25 2.16
C ARG A 261 -29.70 -9.95 2.84
N LEU A 262 -29.40 -10.67 3.90
CA LEU A 262 -28.11 -10.66 4.56
C LEU A 262 -27.23 -11.82 4.05
N GLU A 263 -26.00 -11.51 3.68
CA GLU A 263 -24.99 -12.48 3.27
C GLU A 263 -23.84 -12.54 4.27
N GLU A 264 -23.32 -13.74 4.50
CA GLU A 264 -22.12 -13.89 5.33
C GLU A 264 -20.88 -13.47 4.55
N LYS A 265 -20.24 -12.39 4.97
CA LYS A 265 -19.03 -11.82 4.35
C LYS A 265 -17.91 -11.70 5.36
N LEU A 266 -16.67 -11.80 4.88
CA LEU A 266 -15.47 -11.50 5.67
C LEU A 266 -15.22 -10.00 5.60
N ILE A 267 -15.64 -9.29 6.64
CA ILE A 267 -15.46 -7.83 6.74
C ILE A 267 -14.07 -7.52 7.23
N ARG A 268 -13.38 -6.59 6.58
CA ARG A 268 -11.98 -6.26 6.79
C ARG A 268 -11.83 -4.86 7.38
N HIS A 269 -10.82 -4.68 8.22
CA HIS A 269 -10.28 -3.37 8.57
C HIS A 269 -9.37 -2.84 7.47
N MET A 270 -9.09 -1.53 7.49
CA MET A 270 -8.18 -0.88 6.52
C MET A 270 -6.74 -1.39 6.55
N GLY A 271 -6.39 -2.17 7.57
CA GLY A 271 -5.05 -2.72 7.75
C GLY A 271 -4.04 -1.77 8.43
N LEU A 272 -2.95 -2.37 8.90
CA LEU A 272 -1.77 -1.69 9.41
C LEU A 272 -0.57 -2.11 8.55
N PHE A 273 0.20 -1.14 8.07
CA PHE A 273 1.44 -1.39 7.36
C PHE A 273 2.62 -1.25 8.31
N VAL A 274 3.42 -2.29 8.43
CA VAL A 274 4.61 -2.32 9.27
C VAL A 274 5.82 -2.61 8.41
N LEU A 275 6.80 -1.70 8.41
CA LEU A 275 8.08 -1.90 7.74
C LEU A 275 8.93 -2.87 8.56
N ARG A 276 9.47 -3.90 7.92
CA ARG A 276 10.37 -4.89 8.53
C ARG A 276 11.48 -5.28 7.58
N ASN A 277 12.64 -5.64 8.14
CA ASN A 277 13.67 -6.29 7.36
C ASN A 277 13.32 -7.76 7.11
N ALA A 278 13.95 -8.35 6.11
CA ALA A 278 13.83 -9.77 5.81
C ALA A 278 14.12 -10.62 7.06
N GLY A 279 13.26 -11.57 7.36
CA GLY A 279 13.33 -12.42 8.53
C GLY A 279 12.84 -11.81 9.85
N ASP A 280 12.63 -10.50 9.92
CA ASP A 280 12.07 -9.85 11.11
C ASP A 280 10.58 -10.18 11.27
N SER A 281 10.13 -10.26 12.51
CA SER A 281 8.75 -10.57 12.83
C SER A 281 8.01 -9.36 13.41
N VAL A 282 6.69 -9.35 13.24
CA VAL A 282 5.75 -8.47 13.92
C VAL A 282 4.71 -9.32 14.66
N MET A 283 4.42 -8.94 15.89
CA MET A 283 3.41 -9.60 16.72
C MET A 283 2.14 -8.73 16.79
N LEU A 284 0.98 -9.38 16.73
CA LEU A 284 -0.32 -8.72 16.79
C LEU A 284 -1.30 -9.52 17.64
N TYR A 285 -1.88 -8.88 18.63
CA TYR A 285 -3.02 -9.39 19.38
C TYR A 285 -4.33 -8.99 18.71
N LEU A 286 -5.17 -9.97 18.36
CA LEU A 286 -6.54 -9.77 17.90
C LEU A 286 -7.55 -10.23 18.96
N PRO A 287 -8.69 -9.55 19.12
CA PRO A 287 -9.76 -10.07 19.95
C PRO A 287 -10.22 -11.45 19.49
N GLN A 288 -10.65 -12.31 20.42
CA GLN A 288 -11.21 -13.61 20.07
C GLN A 288 -12.39 -13.46 19.09
N GLY A 289 -12.48 -14.37 18.12
CA GLY A 289 -13.49 -14.32 17.05
C GLY A 289 -13.14 -13.42 15.86
N PHE A 290 -11.95 -12.82 15.87
CA PHE A 290 -11.36 -12.14 14.71
C PHE A 290 -10.36 -13.05 14.02
N SER A 291 -10.11 -12.77 12.75
CA SER A 291 -9.11 -13.45 11.93
C SER A 291 -8.13 -12.43 11.38
N LEU A 292 -6.91 -12.85 11.08
CA LEU A 292 -5.88 -12.01 10.46
C LEU A 292 -5.68 -12.41 9.00
N LEU A 293 -5.85 -11.45 8.10
CA LEU A 293 -5.30 -11.54 6.75
C LEU A 293 -3.97 -10.79 6.71
N CYS A 294 -3.03 -11.34 5.97
CA CYS A 294 -1.70 -10.75 5.78
C CYS A 294 -1.36 -10.65 4.31
N ARG A 295 -0.65 -9.60 3.94
CA ARG A 295 -0.07 -9.42 2.62
C ARG A 295 1.29 -8.73 2.74
N TYR A 296 2.23 -9.15 1.89
CA TYR A 296 3.57 -8.60 1.84
C TYR A 296 3.73 -7.71 0.62
N TYR A 297 4.48 -6.62 0.81
CA TYR A 297 4.91 -5.73 -0.27
C TYR A 297 6.42 -5.68 -0.31
N ARG A 298 6.96 -5.74 -1.50
CA ARG A 298 8.37 -5.50 -1.77
C ARG A 298 8.56 -4.18 -2.52
N PRO A 299 9.74 -3.56 -2.43
CA PRO A 299 10.05 -2.40 -3.23
C PRO A 299 9.94 -2.71 -4.73
N ASP A 300 9.33 -1.80 -5.46
CA ASP A 300 9.28 -1.82 -6.93
C ASP A 300 10.14 -0.68 -7.45
N GLY A 301 11.44 -0.97 -7.58
CA GLY A 301 12.46 0.00 -7.93
C GLY A 301 13.22 0.60 -6.75
N LYS A 302 14.12 1.53 -7.06
CA LYS A 302 14.94 2.25 -6.08
C LYS A 302 14.18 3.47 -5.54
N ARG A 303 14.60 3.92 -4.35
CA ARG A 303 14.17 5.22 -3.83
C ARG A 303 14.76 6.34 -4.70
N SER A 304 13.94 7.31 -5.07
CA SER A 304 14.30 8.44 -5.93
C SER A 304 13.85 9.76 -5.29
N LEU A 305 14.56 10.83 -5.59
CA LEU A 305 14.13 12.19 -5.21
C LEU A 305 13.21 12.74 -6.30
N LEU A 306 12.19 13.47 -5.89
CA LEU A 306 11.36 14.25 -6.81
C LEU A 306 12.07 15.56 -7.16
N PRO A 307 12.07 15.97 -8.43
CA PRO A 307 12.44 17.33 -8.78
C PRO A 307 11.36 18.30 -8.25
N PRO A 308 11.73 19.52 -7.83
CA PRO A 308 10.75 20.56 -7.53
C PRO A 308 9.86 20.80 -8.75
N ALA A 309 8.59 21.11 -8.52
CA ALA A 309 7.71 21.51 -9.60
C ALA A 309 8.21 22.86 -10.17
N THR A 310 8.61 22.85 -11.42
CA THR A 310 8.96 24.11 -12.12
C THR A 310 7.71 24.94 -12.32
N THR A 311 7.75 26.21 -11.92
CA THR A 311 6.66 27.12 -12.22
C THR A 311 6.58 27.36 -13.73
N PRO A 312 5.37 27.54 -14.30
CA PRO A 312 5.20 27.75 -15.76
C PRO A 312 6.04 28.89 -16.35
N LYS A 313 6.46 29.86 -15.52
CA LYS A 313 7.32 30.96 -15.94
C LYS A 313 8.74 30.54 -16.32
N GLU A 314 9.29 29.49 -15.70
CA GLU A 314 10.64 29.02 -15.99
C GLU A 314 10.72 28.20 -17.29
N GLN A 315 9.63 27.57 -17.69
CA GLN A 315 9.58 26.82 -18.94
C GLN A 315 9.57 27.69 -20.20
N LYS A 316 9.17 28.98 -20.11
CA LYS A 316 9.20 29.92 -21.24
C LYS A 316 10.55 30.56 -21.49
N ALA A 317 11.47 30.51 -20.54
CA ALA A 317 12.81 31.10 -20.64
C ALA A 317 13.84 30.16 -21.32
N THR A 318 13.49 28.92 -21.57
CA THR A 318 14.42 27.92 -22.10
C THR A 318 14.10 27.46 -23.55
N LYS A 319 13.29 28.22 -24.29
CA LYS A 319 13.00 28.00 -25.72
C LYS A 319 13.62 29.09 -26.58
#